data_764081f3827d82ff6091ae14a47f72bf
#
_entry.id   764081f3827d82ff6091ae14a47f72bf
#
_cell.length_a   1.000
_cell.length_b   1.000
_cell.length_c   1.000
_cell.angle_alpha   90.00
_cell.angle_beta   90.00
_cell.angle_gamma   90.00
#
_symmetry.space_group_name_H-M   'P 1'
#
loop_
_entity.id
_entity.type
_entity.pdbx_description
1 polymer ?
#
loop_
_entity_poly.entity_id
_entity_poly.type
_entity_poly.pdbx_seq_one_letter_code
_entity_poly.pdbx_strand_id
1 'polypeptide(L)'
;MRHSLDPDVDPRAHIFPVNDVFETADGKRLTLGILEEHFWQNFLEVAPELRDERFATDALRRQHGDELSSKIEATIRSKSAAEWLERLGGNDVPVDLCVTPGEATSNEQIVARETVKGGFVPFPVWADGRRGGRIRSGVPQLGEHSREILVELGFDDAEIAEMRRTGSVPI
;
A
#
# COMPACT_ATOMS: atom_id res chain seq x y z
N MET A 1 12.73 2.00 5.94
CA MET A 1 14.18 1.81 5.89
C MET A 1 14.72 2.67 4.77
N ARG A 2 15.43 3.75 5.11
CA ARG A 2 16.06 4.61 4.10
C ARG A 2 17.42 4.00 3.77
N HIS A 3 17.57 3.42 2.62
CA HIS A 3 18.87 3.09 2.08
C HIS A 3 19.32 4.22 1.15
N SER A 4 19.77 5.34 1.71
CA SER A 4 20.68 6.21 0.99
C SER A 4 22.07 5.60 1.17
N LEU A 5 22.55 4.92 0.15
CA LEU A 5 23.90 4.35 0.10
C LEU A 5 24.93 5.37 -0.40
N ASP A 6 24.46 6.50 -0.92
CA ASP A 6 25.30 7.59 -1.41
C ASP A 6 24.75 8.92 -0.90
N PRO A 7 25.50 9.68 -0.08
CA PRO A 7 25.07 10.97 0.45
C PRO A 7 24.93 12.05 -0.65
N ASP A 8 25.51 11.84 -1.83
CA ASP A 8 25.47 12.78 -2.95
C ASP A 8 24.30 12.50 -3.91
N VAL A 9 23.55 11.43 -3.72
CA VAL A 9 22.34 11.15 -4.50
C VAL A 9 21.15 11.84 -3.84
N ASP A 10 20.56 12.79 -4.55
CA ASP A 10 19.27 13.35 -4.14
C ASP A 10 18.25 12.21 -4.01
N PRO A 11 17.69 11.97 -2.81
CA PRO A 11 16.70 10.91 -2.61
C PRO A 11 15.43 11.10 -3.43
N ARG A 12 15.24 12.27 -4.05
CA ARG A 12 14.14 12.59 -4.95
C ARG A 12 14.47 12.42 -6.42
N ALA A 13 15.73 12.17 -6.80
CA ALA A 13 16.18 12.12 -8.21
C ALA A 13 15.43 11.07 -9.05
N HIS A 14 14.79 10.10 -8.41
CA HIS A 14 13.97 9.06 -9.05
C HIS A 14 12.47 9.29 -8.93
N ILE A 15 12.03 10.32 -8.19
CA ILE A 15 10.62 10.67 -8.05
C ILE A 15 10.25 11.59 -9.20
N PHE A 16 9.30 11.15 -10.01
CA PHE A 16 8.69 11.99 -11.03
C PHE A 16 7.85 13.06 -10.35
N PRO A 17 7.95 14.34 -10.75
CA PRO A 17 7.20 15.41 -10.11
C PRO A 17 5.68 15.23 -10.15
N VAL A 18 5.20 14.37 -11.05
CA VAL A 18 3.78 14.02 -11.25
C VAL A 18 3.40 12.63 -10.73
N ASN A 19 4.33 11.94 -10.02
CA ASN A 19 4.13 10.63 -9.42
C ASN A 19 4.60 10.67 -7.97
N ASP A 20 3.79 11.28 -7.12
CA ASP A 20 4.11 11.52 -5.72
C ASP A 20 2.81 11.60 -4.88
N VAL A 21 2.98 11.94 -3.62
CA VAL A 21 1.91 12.09 -2.62
C VAL A 21 1.72 13.56 -2.30
N PHE A 22 0.49 14.06 -2.43
CA PHE A 22 0.14 15.46 -2.23
C PHE A 22 -0.93 15.63 -1.16
N GLU A 23 -0.81 16.69 -0.35
CA GLU A 23 -1.78 17.03 0.69
C GLU A 23 -2.92 17.88 0.12
N THR A 24 -4.15 17.54 0.48
CA THR A 24 -5.36 18.22 0.07
C THR A 24 -5.80 19.29 1.08
N ALA A 25 -6.79 20.12 0.73
CA ALA A 25 -7.31 21.16 1.60
C ALA A 25 -7.86 20.65 2.94
N ASP A 26 -8.34 19.41 2.99
CA ASP A 26 -8.87 18.75 4.19
C ASP A 26 -7.81 17.93 4.95
N GLY A 27 -6.52 18.11 4.62
CA GLY A 27 -5.39 17.48 5.31
C GLY A 27 -5.22 15.99 5.01
N LYS A 28 -5.98 15.44 4.07
CA LYS A 28 -5.77 14.07 3.55
C LYS A 28 -4.65 14.07 2.53
N ARG A 29 -4.21 12.89 2.14
CA ARG A 29 -3.15 12.71 1.15
C ARG A 29 -3.64 11.88 -0.02
N LEU A 30 -3.34 12.36 -1.22
CA LEU A 30 -3.60 11.66 -2.48
C LEU A 30 -2.29 11.22 -3.12
N THR A 31 -2.27 10.04 -3.69
CA THR A 31 -1.23 9.64 -4.64
C THR A 31 -1.64 10.04 -6.03
N LEU A 32 -0.71 10.55 -6.83
CA LEU A 32 -0.85 10.67 -8.27
C LEU A 32 0.13 9.71 -8.93
N GLY A 33 -0.32 8.98 -9.95
CA GLY A 33 0.48 8.00 -10.70
C GLY A 33 0.60 8.36 -12.19
N ILE A 34 0.89 9.61 -12.50
CA ILE A 34 0.92 10.15 -13.87
C ILE A 34 2.25 9.81 -14.52
N LEU A 35 2.39 8.60 -15.05
CA LEU A 35 3.63 8.13 -15.70
C LEU A 35 3.56 8.29 -17.23
N GLU A 36 2.39 8.08 -17.82
CA GLU A 36 2.16 8.15 -19.24
C GLU A 36 1.68 9.53 -19.68
N GLU A 37 2.02 9.91 -20.92
CA GLU A 37 1.71 11.24 -21.45
C GLU A 37 0.21 11.51 -21.52
N HIS A 38 -0.62 10.53 -21.83
CA HIS A 38 -2.07 10.72 -21.89
C HIS A 38 -2.67 11.05 -20.52
N PHE A 39 -2.15 10.49 -19.42
CA PHE A 39 -2.58 10.85 -18.06
C PHE A 39 -2.18 12.27 -17.70
N TRP A 40 -1.02 12.75 -18.19
CA TRP A 40 -0.65 14.15 -18.03
C TRP A 40 -1.62 15.07 -18.77
N GLN A 41 -1.97 14.75 -20.00
CA GLN A 41 -2.96 15.52 -20.76
C GLN A 41 -4.33 15.52 -20.09
N ASN A 42 -4.79 14.38 -19.60
CA ASN A 42 -6.03 14.26 -18.83
C ASN A 42 -5.99 15.09 -17.54
N PHE A 43 -4.85 15.10 -16.85
CA PHE A 43 -4.67 15.94 -15.66
C PHE A 43 -4.77 17.43 -15.99
N LEU A 44 -4.21 17.86 -17.11
CA LEU A 44 -4.32 19.25 -17.58
C LEU A 44 -5.76 19.67 -17.98
N GLU A 45 -6.64 18.74 -18.29
CA GLU A 45 -8.07 19.08 -18.51
C GLU A 45 -8.78 19.41 -17.17
N VAL A 46 -8.32 18.80 -16.09
CA VAL A 46 -8.87 18.99 -14.73
C VAL A 46 -8.19 20.15 -14.00
N ALA A 47 -6.90 20.40 -14.29
CA ALA A 47 -6.06 21.43 -13.69
C ALA A 47 -5.38 22.29 -14.78
N PRO A 48 -6.14 23.06 -15.56
CA PRO A 48 -5.62 23.83 -16.70
C PRO A 48 -4.59 24.91 -16.31
N GLU A 49 -4.55 25.33 -15.06
CA GLU A 49 -3.54 26.25 -14.52
C GLU A 49 -2.11 25.69 -14.55
N LEU A 50 -1.96 24.39 -14.72
CA LEU A 50 -0.65 23.72 -14.87
C LEU A 50 -0.14 23.71 -16.31
N ARG A 51 -0.94 24.22 -17.29
CA ARG A 51 -0.51 24.32 -18.69
C ARG A 51 0.60 25.36 -18.84
N ASP A 52 1.79 24.87 -19.20
CA ASP A 52 2.97 25.70 -19.40
C ASP A 52 3.91 24.97 -20.37
N GLU A 53 4.53 25.72 -21.31
CA GLU A 53 5.47 25.15 -22.29
C GLU A 53 6.66 24.45 -21.60
N ARG A 54 7.05 24.90 -20.41
CA ARG A 54 8.10 24.28 -19.60
C ARG A 54 7.74 22.88 -19.09
N PHE A 55 6.48 22.48 -19.16
CA PHE A 55 5.99 21.18 -18.74
C PHE A 55 5.42 20.35 -19.90
N ALA A 56 5.63 20.82 -21.15
CA ALA A 56 5.00 20.23 -22.33
C ALA A 56 5.48 18.79 -22.63
N THR A 57 6.68 18.43 -22.21
CA THR A 57 7.22 17.07 -22.42
C THR A 57 7.72 16.48 -21.10
N ASP A 58 7.81 15.15 -21.02
CA ASP A 58 8.36 14.47 -19.85
C ASP A 58 9.78 14.96 -19.49
N ALA A 59 10.64 15.16 -20.50
CA ALA A 59 11.98 15.68 -20.28
C ALA A 59 11.97 17.07 -19.64
N LEU A 60 11.10 17.96 -20.11
CA LEU A 60 10.94 19.31 -19.54
C LEU A 60 10.33 19.26 -18.13
N ARG A 61 9.36 18.39 -17.89
CA ARG A 61 8.80 18.19 -16.55
C ARG A 61 9.85 17.75 -15.54
N ARG A 62 10.76 16.86 -15.95
CA ARG A 62 11.91 16.45 -15.11
C ARG A 62 12.89 17.59 -14.88
N GLN A 63 13.21 18.35 -15.93
CA GLN A 63 14.11 19.50 -15.85
C GLN A 63 13.60 20.59 -14.90
N HIS A 64 12.28 20.79 -14.85
CA HIS A 64 11.61 21.78 -14.02
C HIS A 64 10.86 21.12 -12.84
N GLY A 65 11.36 19.99 -12.34
CA GLY A 65 10.67 19.12 -11.40
C GLY A 65 10.24 19.82 -10.10
N ASP A 66 11.13 20.58 -9.47
CA ASP A 66 10.81 21.27 -8.20
C ASP A 66 9.73 22.33 -8.39
N GLU A 67 9.78 23.08 -9.48
CA GLU A 67 8.77 24.07 -9.79
C GLU A 67 7.41 23.43 -10.07
N LEU A 68 7.40 22.36 -10.89
CA LEU A 68 6.20 21.63 -11.21
C LEU A 68 5.59 20.97 -9.96
N SER A 69 6.39 20.32 -9.14
CA SER A 69 5.95 19.71 -7.89
C SER A 69 5.29 20.73 -6.97
N SER A 70 5.91 21.92 -6.81
CA SER A 70 5.33 23.01 -6.00
C SER A 70 4.00 23.52 -6.55
N LYS A 71 3.87 23.60 -7.89
CA LYS A 71 2.61 24.00 -8.52
C LYS A 71 1.52 22.96 -8.34
N ILE A 72 1.84 21.67 -8.51
CA ILE A 72 0.90 20.57 -8.28
C ILE A 72 0.45 20.57 -6.81
N GLU A 73 1.38 20.71 -5.86
CA GLU A 73 1.07 20.79 -4.44
C GLU A 73 0.08 21.93 -4.14
N ALA A 74 0.32 23.13 -4.67
CA ALA A 74 -0.58 24.25 -4.50
C ALA A 74 -1.97 24.00 -5.14
N THR A 75 -1.99 23.37 -6.31
CA THR A 75 -3.23 22.99 -7.00
C THR A 75 -4.03 21.97 -6.20
N ILE A 76 -3.40 20.87 -5.77
CA ILE A 76 -4.06 19.80 -5.00
C ILE A 76 -4.55 20.32 -3.64
N ARG A 77 -3.81 21.21 -2.99
CA ARG A 77 -4.20 21.83 -1.73
C ARG A 77 -5.40 22.78 -1.86
N SER A 78 -5.86 23.09 -3.06
CA SER A 78 -7.02 23.96 -3.30
C SER A 78 -8.38 23.32 -3.08
N LYS A 79 -8.48 22.00 -3.01
CA LYS A 79 -9.75 21.25 -2.86
C LYS A 79 -9.60 20.08 -1.90
N SER A 80 -10.73 19.51 -1.46
CA SER A 80 -10.78 18.31 -0.65
C SER A 80 -10.36 17.06 -1.44
N ALA A 81 -9.95 16.02 -0.72
CA ALA A 81 -9.63 14.74 -1.34
C ALA A 81 -10.81 14.15 -2.11
N ALA A 82 -12.02 14.25 -1.58
CA ALA A 82 -13.22 13.74 -2.24
C ALA A 82 -13.49 14.44 -3.59
N GLU A 83 -13.34 15.76 -3.64
CA GLU A 83 -13.50 16.52 -4.91
C GLU A 83 -12.44 16.15 -5.94
N TRP A 84 -11.19 15.93 -5.50
CA TRP A 84 -10.12 15.51 -6.41
C TRP A 84 -10.33 14.09 -6.93
N LEU A 85 -10.72 13.15 -6.06
CA LEU A 85 -11.00 11.76 -6.48
C LEU A 85 -12.12 11.71 -7.53
N GLU A 86 -13.19 12.47 -7.35
CA GLU A 86 -14.28 12.56 -8.33
C GLU A 86 -13.79 13.13 -9.65
N ARG A 87 -13.11 14.28 -9.63
CA ARG A 87 -12.64 14.98 -10.83
C ARG A 87 -11.58 14.20 -11.60
N LEU A 88 -10.57 13.70 -10.91
CA LEU A 88 -9.44 13.01 -11.52
C LEU A 88 -9.85 11.61 -11.98
N GLY A 89 -10.59 10.87 -11.15
CA GLY A 89 -11.11 9.55 -11.52
C GLY A 89 -12.08 9.60 -12.72
N GLY A 90 -12.91 10.64 -12.78
CA GLY A 90 -13.82 10.86 -13.92
C GLY A 90 -13.11 11.21 -15.23
N ASN A 91 -11.85 11.60 -15.17
CA ASN A 91 -11.02 11.95 -16.33
C ASN A 91 -9.86 10.98 -16.59
N ASP A 92 -9.97 9.75 -16.09
CA ASP A 92 -8.96 8.71 -16.29
C ASP A 92 -7.53 9.17 -15.88
N VAL A 93 -7.43 9.80 -14.72
CA VAL A 93 -6.14 10.15 -14.10
C VAL A 93 -5.89 9.20 -12.95
N PRO A 94 -4.76 8.48 -12.92
CA PRO A 94 -4.40 7.59 -11.82
C PRO A 94 -4.25 8.35 -10.50
N VAL A 95 -5.24 8.21 -9.64
CA VAL A 95 -5.31 8.86 -8.32
C VAL A 95 -5.89 7.90 -7.30
N ASP A 96 -5.37 7.91 -6.09
CA ASP A 96 -5.98 7.20 -4.97
C ASP A 96 -5.71 7.92 -3.65
N LEU A 97 -6.49 7.58 -2.62
CA LEU A 97 -6.33 8.11 -1.27
C LEU A 97 -5.26 7.31 -0.53
N CYS A 98 -4.29 8.01 0.05
CA CYS A 98 -3.38 7.41 1.01
C CYS A 98 -4.13 7.12 2.31
N VAL A 99 -4.27 5.84 2.64
CA VAL A 99 -4.92 5.38 3.85
C VAL A 99 -3.93 4.65 4.76
N THR A 100 -4.21 4.65 6.04
CA THR A 100 -3.46 3.82 7.00
C THR A 100 -3.77 2.33 6.77
N PRO A 101 -2.91 1.40 7.22
CA PRO A 101 -3.21 -0.03 7.14
C PRO A 101 -4.54 -0.43 7.80
N GLY A 102 -4.94 0.27 8.88
CA GLY A 102 -6.23 0.04 9.53
C GLY A 102 -7.41 0.46 8.65
N GLU A 103 -7.34 1.64 8.05
CA GLU A 103 -8.38 2.15 7.14
C GLU A 103 -8.48 1.31 5.85
N ALA A 104 -7.36 0.79 5.36
CA ALA A 104 -7.33 -0.08 4.18
C ALA A 104 -8.23 -1.31 4.35
N THR A 105 -8.38 -1.84 5.57
CA THR A 105 -9.25 -3.00 5.84
C THR A 105 -10.72 -2.75 5.55
N SER A 106 -11.14 -1.49 5.52
CA SER A 106 -12.51 -1.05 5.21
C SER A 106 -12.70 -0.60 3.76
N ASN A 107 -11.64 -0.60 2.96
CA ASN A 107 -11.73 -0.24 1.54
C ASN A 107 -12.56 -1.27 0.78
N GLU A 108 -13.51 -0.81 -0.04
CA GLU A 108 -14.47 -1.66 -0.75
C GLU A 108 -13.77 -2.72 -1.61
N GLN A 109 -12.68 -2.37 -2.29
CA GLN A 109 -11.90 -3.29 -3.12
C GLN A 109 -11.19 -4.36 -2.26
N ILE A 110 -10.64 -3.96 -1.11
CA ILE A 110 -9.99 -4.86 -0.15
C ILE A 110 -11.01 -5.85 0.41
N VAL A 111 -12.20 -5.36 0.77
CA VAL A 111 -13.31 -6.18 1.29
C VAL A 111 -13.85 -7.12 0.21
N ALA A 112 -14.17 -6.60 -0.98
CA ALA A 112 -14.70 -7.39 -2.09
C ALA A 112 -13.75 -8.52 -2.54
N ARG A 113 -12.45 -8.29 -2.44
CA ARG A 113 -11.41 -9.30 -2.76
C ARG A 113 -11.03 -10.20 -1.59
N GLU A 114 -11.67 -10.05 -0.44
CA GLU A 114 -11.31 -10.77 0.79
C GLU A 114 -9.79 -10.72 1.08
N THR A 115 -9.17 -9.56 0.84
CA THR A 115 -7.71 -9.39 0.99
C THR A 115 -7.27 -9.49 2.44
N VAL A 116 -8.16 -9.13 3.38
CA VAL A 116 -7.96 -9.35 4.82
C VAL A 116 -9.10 -10.21 5.34
N LYS A 117 -8.80 -11.30 6.01
CA LYS A 117 -9.79 -12.23 6.56
C LYS A 117 -9.39 -12.67 7.95
N GLY A 118 -10.26 -12.44 8.94
CA GLY A 118 -10.02 -12.81 10.33
C GLY A 118 -8.75 -12.19 10.92
N GLY A 119 -8.38 -10.97 10.50
CA GLY A 119 -7.16 -10.27 10.94
C GLY A 119 -5.88 -10.71 10.21
N PHE A 120 -5.97 -11.59 9.23
CA PHE A 120 -4.82 -12.08 8.46
C PHE A 120 -4.91 -11.64 7.00
N VAL A 121 -3.75 -11.43 6.39
CA VAL A 121 -3.62 -11.30 4.93
C VAL A 121 -3.33 -12.69 4.37
N PRO A 122 -4.30 -13.36 3.72
CA PRO A 122 -4.07 -14.67 3.13
C PRO A 122 -3.11 -14.56 1.95
N PHE A 123 -2.60 -15.72 1.51
CA PHE A 123 -1.67 -15.79 0.39
C PHE A 123 -2.26 -15.10 -0.86
N PRO A 124 -1.55 -14.13 -1.47
CA PRO A 124 -2.13 -13.20 -2.46
C PRO A 124 -2.26 -13.79 -3.87
N VAL A 125 -2.02 -15.09 -4.04
CA VAL A 125 -2.08 -15.74 -5.36
C VAL A 125 -3.47 -16.27 -5.66
N TRP A 126 -3.93 -16.05 -6.87
CA TRP A 126 -5.13 -16.64 -7.44
C TRP A 126 -4.72 -17.69 -8.48
N ALA A 127 -5.26 -18.88 -8.37
CA ALA A 127 -5.11 -19.96 -9.34
C ALA A 127 -6.49 -20.54 -9.68
N ASP A 128 -6.77 -20.73 -10.96
CA ASP A 128 -8.06 -21.27 -11.44
C ASP A 128 -9.30 -20.54 -10.89
N GLY A 129 -9.22 -19.22 -10.80
CA GLY A 129 -10.30 -18.37 -10.29
C GLY A 129 -10.52 -18.48 -8.77
N ARG A 130 -9.60 -19.10 -8.04
CA ARG A 130 -9.67 -19.26 -6.58
C ARG A 130 -8.41 -18.68 -5.93
N ARG A 131 -8.59 -18.11 -4.74
CA ARG A 131 -7.45 -17.67 -3.93
C ARG A 131 -6.68 -18.88 -3.42
N GLY A 132 -5.35 -18.87 -3.62
CA GLY A 132 -4.46 -19.89 -3.08
C GLY A 132 -4.33 -19.76 -1.55
N GLY A 133 -4.18 -20.92 -0.90
CA GLY A 133 -4.06 -20.99 0.55
C GLY A 133 -5.37 -20.81 1.30
N ARG A 134 -5.41 -21.31 2.52
CA ARG A 134 -6.49 -21.08 3.47
C ARG A 134 -5.91 -20.92 4.88
N ILE A 135 -6.54 -20.08 5.67
CA ILE A 135 -6.26 -20.00 7.10
C ILE A 135 -6.95 -21.19 7.74
N ARG A 136 -6.18 -22.09 8.35
CA ARG A 136 -6.69 -23.29 9.02
C ARG A 136 -6.99 -23.06 10.49
N SER A 137 -6.19 -22.22 11.14
CA SER A 137 -6.29 -21.87 12.56
C SER A 137 -5.83 -20.43 12.78
N GLY A 138 -6.06 -19.89 13.97
CA GLY A 138 -5.44 -18.65 14.42
C GLY A 138 -3.93 -18.76 14.63
N VAL A 139 -3.34 -17.69 15.12
CA VAL A 139 -1.94 -17.73 15.60
C VAL A 139 -1.89 -18.59 16.87
N PRO A 140 -1.11 -19.66 16.88
CA PRO A 140 -1.08 -20.55 18.03
C PRO A 140 -0.42 -19.86 19.24
N GLN A 141 -0.90 -20.19 20.42
CA GLN A 141 -0.24 -19.87 21.67
C GLN A 141 1.00 -20.76 21.85
N LEU A 142 1.94 -20.31 22.68
CA LEU A 142 3.11 -21.11 23.00
C LEU A 142 2.66 -22.43 23.64
N GLY A 143 3.02 -23.56 23.01
CA GLY A 143 2.68 -24.89 23.50
C GLY A 143 1.28 -25.42 23.09
N GLU A 144 0.45 -24.63 22.40
CA GLU A 144 -0.93 -25.01 22.04
C GLU A 144 -1.02 -26.38 21.32
N HIS A 145 -0.03 -26.73 20.50
CA HIS A 145 -0.01 -27.99 19.75
C HIS A 145 1.04 -28.98 20.24
N SER A 146 1.72 -28.69 21.36
CA SER A 146 2.82 -29.54 21.85
C SER A 146 2.37 -30.98 22.09
N ARG A 147 1.20 -31.18 22.72
CA ARG A 147 0.69 -32.53 22.98
C ARG A 147 0.38 -33.29 21.69
N GLU A 148 -0.27 -32.64 20.73
CA GLU A 148 -0.61 -33.24 19.43
C GLU A 148 0.66 -33.69 18.70
N ILE A 149 1.67 -32.83 18.65
CA ILE A 149 2.95 -33.13 18.00
C ILE A 149 3.68 -34.27 18.71
N LEU A 150 3.68 -34.29 20.05
CA LEU A 150 4.33 -35.35 20.79
C LEU A 150 3.66 -36.72 20.60
N VAL A 151 2.31 -36.74 20.55
CA VAL A 151 1.55 -37.95 20.22
C VAL A 151 1.87 -38.44 18.80
N GLU A 152 1.94 -37.55 17.82
CA GLU A 152 2.33 -37.90 16.45
C GLU A 152 3.75 -38.46 16.36
N LEU A 153 4.64 -38.00 17.24
CA LEU A 153 6.03 -38.52 17.37
C LEU A 153 6.11 -39.84 18.15
N GLY A 154 4.99 -40.34 18.70
CA GLY A 154 4.94 -41.64 19.36
C GLY A 154 5.15 -41.62 20.86
N PHE A 155 5.21 -40.45 21.51
CA PHE A 155 5.26 -40.35 22.97
C PHE A 155 3.91 -40.73 23.58
N ASP A 156 3.96 -41.48 24.68
CA ASP A 156 2.76 -41.81 25.43
C ASP A 156 2.38 -40.73 26.45
N ASP A 157 1.18 -40.86 27.03
CA ASP A 157 0.65 -39.86 27.97
C ASP A 157 1.50 -39.71 29.25
N ALA A 158 2.19 -40.77 29.69
CA ALA A 158 3.05 -40.73 30.86
C ALA A 158 4.34 -39.95 30.57
N GLU A 159 4.92 -40.16 29.41
CA GLU A 159 6.12 -39.44 28.94
C GLU A 159 5.80 -37.94 28.73
N ILE A 160 4.64 -37.62 28.14
CA ILE A 160 4.19 -36.25 27.94
C ILE A 160 3.94 -35.57 29.31
N ALA A 161 3.33 -36.25 30.26
CA ALA A 161 3.10 -35.71 31.58
C ALA A 161 4.43 -35.44 32.33
N GLU A 162 5.45 -36.29 32.16
CA GLU A 162 6.76 -36.06 32.71
C GLU A 162 7.47 -34.86 32.06
N MET A 163 7.41 -34.71 30.73
CA MET A 163 7.95 -33.55 30.01
C MET A 163 7.32 -32.23 30.47
N ARG A 164 6.02 -32.25 30.74
CA ARG A 164 5.29 -31.11 31.31
C ARG A 164 5.78 -30.80 32.74
N ARG A 165 5.91 -31.83 33.58
CA ARG A 165 6.35 -31.67 34.97
C ARG A 165 7.77 -31.11 35.08
N THR A 166 8.65 -31.52 34.18
CA THR A 166 10.05 -31.05 34.12
C THR A 166 10.23 -29.71 33.41
N GLY A 167 9.17 -29.21 32.78
CA GLY A 167 9.24 -27.99 31.97
C GLY A 167 10.04 -28.16 30.67
N SER A 168 10.26 -29.39 30.21
CA SER A 168 11.02 -29.68 28.99
C SER A 168 10.28 -29.24 27.73
N VAL A 169 8.95 -29.14 27.80
CA VAL A 169 8.08 -28.60 26.75
C VAL A 169 6.97 -27.74 27.35
N PRO A 170 6.62 -26.63 26.70
CA PRO A 170 5.44 -25.86 27.08
C PRO A 170 4.18 -26.62 26.61
N ILE A 171 3.29 -26.89 27.54
CA ILE A 171 2.02 -27.57 27.27
C ILE A 171 0.91 -26.83 28.01
#